data_4cdaf74c82dc91cc504d4c55a1e337ad
#
_entry.id   4cdaf74c82dc91cc504d4c55a1e337ad
#
_cell.length_a   1.000
_cell.length_b   1.000
_cell.length_c   1.000
_cell.angle_alpha   90.00
_cell.angle_beta   90.00
_cell.angle_gamma   90.00
#
_symmetry.space_group_name_H-M   'P 1'
#
loop_
_entity.id
_entity.type
_entity.pdbx_description
1 polymer ?
#
loop_
_entity_poly.entity_id
_entity_poly.type
_entity_poly.pdbx_seq_one_letter_code
_entity_poly.pdbx_strand_id
1 'polypeptide(L)'
;QKVLKAVEEYNYVPSAIARSLSIQDSLSVGTIIPDIENEFFSKVISGISEVAESYHYNIVFLGTNETLDKEHDFLKIVESQRLKGVIITPISETDTVTRDYLLRLEESGIPVVLVDRDVKGAQFDGVFVDNQRGSYDGVMELIKAGHERIAIITGPETSKPGKDRCQGYLQAMEDSGLA
;
A
#
# COMPACT_ATOMS: atom_id res chain seq x y z
N GLN A 1 -12.53 41.05 -10.94
CA GLN A 1 -13.66 41.45 -10.06
C GLN A 1 -15.05 41.11 -10.65
N LYS A 2 -15.36 41.41 -11.94
CA LYS A 2 -16.66 41.07 -12.56
C LYS A 2 -16.92 39.59 -12.66
N VAL A 3 -15.90 38.78 -13.00
CA VAL A 3 -16.02 37.33 -13.12
C VAL A 3 -16.30 36.68 -11.75
N LEU A 4 -15.60 37.10 -10.70
CA LEU A 4 -15.81 36.58 -9.34
C LEU A 4 -17.24 36.84 -8.82
N LYS A 5 -17.77 38.05 -9.10
CA LYS A 5 -19.17 38.40 -8.76
C LYS A 5 -20.18 37.52 -9.50
N ALA A 6 -19.95 37.24 -10.78
CA ALA A 6 -20.82 36.33 -11.54
C ALA A 6 -20.74 34.89 -11.00
N VAL A 7 -19.54 34.40 -10.61
CA VAL A 7 -19.35 33.09 -9.98
C VAL A 7 -20.18 32.99 -8.69
N GLU A 8 -20.16 34.00 -7.84
CA GLU A 8 -20.97 34.04 -6.61
C GLU A 8 -22.47 34.14 -6.90
N GLU A 9 -22.87 35.05 -7.82
CA GLU A 9 -24.26 35.30 -8.17
C GLU A 9 -24.96 34.06 -8.77
N TYR A 10 -24.23 33.28 -9.59
CA TYR A 10 -24.77 32.07 -10.24
C TYR A 10 -24.43 30.78 -9.50
N ASN A 11 -23.87 30.85 -8.27
CA ASN A 11 -23.41 29.68 -7.51
C ASN A 11 -22.59 28.70 -8.38
N TYR A 12 -21.76 29.24 -9.29
CA TYR A 12 -20.98 28.42 -10.20
C TYR A 12 -19.85 27.70 -9.44
N VAL A 13 -19.95 26.37 -9.34
CA VAL A 13 -18.87 25.53 -8.82
C VAL A 13 -18.03 25.05 -10.00
N PRO A 14 -16.74 25.46 -10.11
CA PRO A 14 -15.87 24.97 -11.15
C PRO A 14 -15.78 23.45 -11.10
N SER A 15 -16.00 22.78 -12.22
CA SER A 15 -15.84 21.32 -12.30
C SER A 15 -14.39 20.94 -12.01
N ALA A 16 -14.18 20.08 -11.01
CA ALA A 16 -12.84 19.54 -10.69
C ALA A 16 -12.27 18.79 -11.89
N ILE A 17 -13.11 18.08 -12.65
CA ILE A 17 -12.74 17.38 -13.89
C ILE A 17 -12.28 18.36 -14.98
N ALA A 18 -13.01 19.47 -15.18
CA ALA A 18 -12.62 20.48 -16.15
C ALA A 18 -11.30 21.19 -15.75
N ARG A 19 -11.08 21.38 -14.45
CA ARG A 19 -9.83 21.92 -13.91
C ARG A 19 -8.67 20.96 -14.12
N SER A 20 -8.84 19.67 -13.81
CA SER A 20 -7.79 18.64 -14.00
C SER A 20 -7.42 18.48 -15.48
N LEU A 21 -8.39 18.58 -16.39
CA LEU A 21 -8.14 18.59 -17.83
C LEU A 21 -7.38 19.83 -18.29
N SER A 22 -7.65 21.00 -17.66
CA SER A 22 -7.00 22.26 -18.02
C SER A 22 -5.59 22.41 -17.45
N ILE A 23 -5.35 21.85 -16.24
CA ILE A 23 -4.08 22.03 -15.50
C ILE A 23 -3.22 20.75 -15.63
N GLN A 24 -3.78 19.64 -16.15
CA GLN A 24 -3.15 18.31 -16.23
C GLN A 24 -2.66 17.78 -14.86
N ASP A 25 -3.25 18.25 -13.77
CA ASP A 25 -2.81 17.92 -12.41
C ASP A 25 -4.01 17.42 -11.59
N SER A 26 -3.98 16.14 -11.23
CA SER A 26 -4.94 15.54 -10.32
C SER A 26 -4.49 15.81 -8.89
N LEU A 27 -5.38 16.31 -8.04
CA LEU A 27 -5.14 16.39 -6.59
C LEU A 27 -5.51 15.10 -5.86
N SER A 28 -5.49 13.97 -6.55
CA SER A 28 -5.90 12.68 -5.98
C SER A 28 -4.77 11.66 -6.06
N VAL A 29 -4.53 10.96 -4.96
CA VAL A 29 -3.58 9.86 -4.83
C VAL A 29 -4.37 8.55 -4.72
N GLY A 30 -4.01 7.54 -5.51
CA GLY A 30 -4.57 6.21 -5.42
C GLY A 30 -3.98 5.45 -4.22
N THR A 31 -4.82 4.79 -3.45
CA THR A 31 -4.37 3.89 -2.36
C THR A 31 -4.98 2.53 -2.60
N ILE A 32 -4.15 1.57 -3.05
CA ILE A 32 -4.55 0.20 -3.38
C ILE A 32 -4.08 -0.72 -2.25
N ILE A 33 -5.01 -1.36 -1.56
CA ILE A 33 -4.71 -2.26 -0.44
C ILE A 33 -5.50 -3.57 -0.53
N PRO A 34 -4.97 -4.66 0.08
CA PRO A 34 -5.61 -5.97 0.01
C PRO A 34 -6.95 -6.04 0.73
N ASP A 35 -7.02 -5.57 1.96
CA ASP A 35 -8.18 -5.76 2.83
C ASP A 35 -8.38 -4.57 3.78
N ILE A 36 -9.52 -3.90 3.66
CA ILE A 36 -9.90 -2.76 4.52
C ILE A 36 -10.36 -3.21 5.91
N GLU A 37 -10.86 -4.43 6.06
CA GLU A 37 -11.35 -4.95 7.34
C GLU A 37 -10.17 -5.32 8.26
N ASN A 38 -8.99 -5.52 7.69
CA ASN A 38 -7.77 -5.76 8.47
C ASN A 38 -7.33 -4.47 9.19
N GLU A 39 -7.28 -4.52 10.52
CA GLU A 39 -6.93 -3.38 11.38
C GLU A 39 -5.57 -2.75 11.03
N PHE A 40 -4.60 -3.54 10.59
CA PHE A 40 -3.30 -3.04 10.15
C PHE A 40 -3.47 -2.07 8.98
N PHE A 41 -4.18 -2.47 7.93
CA PHE A 41 -4.38 -1.62 6.76
C PHE A 41 -5.29 -0.42 7.06
N SER A 42 -6.29 -0.58 7.93
CA SER A 42 -7.14 0.55 8.37
C SER A 42 -6.30 1.65 9.03
N LYS A 43 -5.31 1.27 9.86
CA LYS A 43 -4.39 2.24 10.49
C LYS A 43 -3.43 2.87 9.48
N VAL A 44 -2.92 2.10 8.54
CA VAL A 44 -2.10 2.62 7.44
C VAL A 44 -2.86 3.67 6.63
N ILE A 45 -4.11 3.36 6.24
CA ILE A 45 -4.98 4.30 5.50
C ILE A 45 -5.21 5.58 6.32
N SER A 46 -5.48 5.45 7.61
CA SER A 46 -5.69 6.61 8.49
C SER A 46 -4.48 7.54 8.47
N GLY A 47 -3.25 6.98 8.60
CA GLY A 47 -2.02 7.76 8.54
C GLY A 47 -1.79 8.41 7.16
N ILE A 48 -2.06 7.67 6.07
CA ILE A 48 -1.96 8.21 4.71
C ILE A 48 -2.96 9.37 4.53
N SER A 49 -4.20 9.20 5.00
CA SER A 49 -5.25 10.21 4.86
C SER A 49 -4.92 11.50 5.63
N GLU A 50 -4.42 11.40 6.85
CA GLU A 50 -4.01 12.54 7.66
C GLU A 50 -2.92 13.37 6.96
N VAL A 51 -1.91 12.71 6.41
CA VAL A 51 -0.84 13.40 5.68
C VAL A 51 -1.36 13.98 4.37
N ALA A 52 -2.15 13.23 3.60
CA ALA A 52 -2.71 13.69 2.35
C ALA A 52 -3.58 14.95 2.53
N GLU A 53 -4.43 14.98 3.57
CA GLU A 53 -5.25 16.14 3.92
C GLU A 53 -4.40 17.39 4.20
N SER A 54 -3.27 17.23 4.93
CA SER A 54 -2.36 18.33 5.24
C SER A 54 -1.73 18.97 3.99
N TYR A 55 -1.62 18.21 2.90
CA TYR A 55 -1.14 18.65 1.60
C TYR A 55 -2.26 18.91 0.59
N HIS A 56 -3.52 18.91 1.01
CA HIS A 56 -4.70 19.12 0.17
C HIS A 56 -4.87 18.08 -0.95
N TYR A 57 -4.40 16.85 -0.74
CA TYR A 57 -4.67 15.72 -1.63
C TYR A 57 -5.91 14.95 -1.19
N ASN A 58 -6.68 14.50 -2.18
CA ASN A 58 -7.75 13.53 -1.97
C ASN A 58 -7.19 12.10 -2.07
N ILE A 59 -7.73 11.18 -1.29
CA ILE A 59 -7.40 9.76 -1.41
C ILE A 59 -8.50 9.05 -2.19
N VAL A 60 -8.11 8.34 -3.24
CA VAL A 60 -8.96 7.39 -3.96
C VAL A 60 -8.63 5.99 -3.43
N PHE A 61 -9.54 5.46 -2.62
CA PHE A 61 -9.36 4.18 -1.98
C PHE A 61 -9.84 3.02 -2.87
N LEU A 62 -9.01 1.96 -3.03
CA LEU A 62 -9.24 0.83 -3.92
C LEU A 62 -8.89 -0.49 -3.18
N GLY A 63 -9.91 -1.22 -2.73
CA GLY A 63 -9.75 -2.49 -2.00
C GLY A 63 -9.74 -3.70 -2.93
N THR A 64 -8.62 -4.43 -3.03
CA THR A 64 -8.48 -5.56 -3.95
C THR A 64 -9.13 -6.85 -3.45
N ASN A 65 -9.37 -6.98 -2.15
CA ASN A 65 -9.85 -8.21 -1.50
C ASN A 65 -8.96 -9.42 -1.87
N GLU A 66 -7.63 -9.23 -1.83
CA GLU A 66 -6.62 -10.24 -2.18
C GLU A 66 -6.80 -10.85 -3.59
N THR A 67 -7.33 -10.07 -4.55
CA THR A 67 -7.60 -10.53 -5.92
C THR A 67 -6.72 -9.80 -6.92
N LEU A 68 -5.84 -10.51 -7.63
CA LEU A 68 -4.91 -9.96 -8.63
C LEU A 68 -5.64 -9.24 -9.78
N ASP A 69 -6.74 -9.80 -10.29
CA ASP A 69 -7.50 -9.17 -11.37
C ASP A 69 -7.99 -7.77 -10.97
N LYS A 70 -8.45 -7.61 -9.71
CA LYS A 70 -8.85 -6.29 -9.21
C LYS A 70 -7.67 -5.35 -9.07
N GLU A 71 -6.52 -5.84 -8.62
CA GLU A 71 -5.30 -5.03 -8.55
C GLU A 71 -4.93 -4.49 -9.92
N HIS A 72 -4.91 -5.36 -10.95
CA HIS A 72 -4.64 -4.97 -12.33
C HIS A 72 -5.65 -3.95 -12.86
N ASP A 73 -6.95 -4.12 -12.56
CA ASP A 73 -7.97 -3.17 -12.98
C ASP A 73 -7.83 -1.82 -12.25
N PHE A 74 -7.44 -1.82 -10.99
CA PHE A 74 -7.19 -0.59 -10.23
C PHE A 74 -5.97 0.17 -10.73
N LEU A 75 -4.91 -0.53 -11.15
CA LEU A 75 -3.76 0.10 -11.79
C LEU A 75 -4.14 0.80 -13.10
N LYS A 76 -5.06 0.21 -13.90
CA LYS A 76 -5.63 0.87 -15.09
C LYS A 76 -6.42 2.14 -14.72
N ILE A 77 -7.14 2.13 -13.59
CA ILE A 77 -7.85 3.31 -13.10
C ILE A 77 -6.86 4.42 -12.73
N VAL A 78 -5.78 4.09 -12.01
CA VAL A 78 -4.72 5.05 -11.65
C VAL A 78 -4.18 5.75 -12.89
N GLU A 79 -3.85 4.97 -13.93
CA GLU A 79 -3.32 5.47 -15.20
C GLU A 79 -4.36 6.33 -15.95
N SER A 80 -5.57 5.80 -16.15
CA SER A 80 -6.62 6.47 -16.94
C SER A 80 -7.14 7.76 -16.32
N GLN A 81 -7.20 7.82 -14.99
CA GLN A 81 -7.59 9.02 -14.24
C GLN A 81 -6.43 9.98 -13.97
N ARG A 82 -5.22 9.61 -14.38
CA ARG A 82 -3.99 10.40 -14.15
C ARG A 82 -3.86 10.85 -12.70
N LEU A 83 -3.96 9.89 -11.79
CA LEU A 83 -3.79 10.19 -10.37
C LEU A 83 -2.38 10.74 -10.12
N LYS A 84 -2.23 11.57 -9.09
CA LYS A 84 -0.97 12.25 -8.75
C LYS A 84 0.15 11.29 -8.33
N GLY A 85 -0.23 10.13 -7.85
CA GLY A 85 0.64 9.02 -7.43
C GLY A 85 -0.19 7.84 -6.99
N VAL A 86 0.47 6.74 -6.70
CA VAL A 86 -0.14 5.53 -6.16
C VAL A 86 0.63 5.01 -4.97
N ILE A 87 -0.09 4.68 -3.90
CA ILE A 87 0.41 3.94 -2.75
C ILE A 87 -0.24 2.57 -2.82
N ILE A 88 0.55 1.50 -2.88
CA ILE A 88 0.03 0.16 -3.11
C ILE A 88 0.68 -0.87 -2.18
N THR A 89 -0.15 -1.80 -1.67
CA THR A 89 0.31 -3.07 -1.10
C THR A 89 0.08 -4.16 -2.14
N PRO A 90 1.11 -4.61 -2.87
CA PRO A 90 0.97 -5.62 -3.91
C PRO A 90 0.46 -6.96 -3.36
N ILE A 91 -0.40 -7.64 -4.10
CA ILE A 91 -0.92 -8.96 -3.69
C ILE A 91 0.18 -10.02 -3.80
N SER A 92 1.00 -9.95 -4.85
CA SER A 92 2.07 -10.91 -5.11
C SER A 92 3.39 -10.22 -5.40
N GLU A 93 4.44 -10.61 -4.69
CA GLU A 93 5.81 -10.13 -4.95
C GLU A 93 6.38 -10.59 -6.29
N THR A 94 5.81 -11.63 -6.90
CA THR A 94 6.29 -12.27 -8.12
C THR A 94 5.41 -12.02 -9.33
N ASP A 95 4.30 -11.29 -9.19
CA ASP A 95 3.45 -10.98 -10.32
C ASP A 95 4.12 -9.98 -11.27
N THR A 96 4.40 -10.44 -12.49
CA THR A 96 5.09 -9.64 -13.49
C THR A 96 4.18 -8.58 -14.11
N VAL A 97 2.86 -8.82 -14.11
CA VAL A 97 1.89 -7.85 -14.66
C VAL A 97 1.81 -6.62 -13.78
N THR A 98 1.67 -6.81 -12.47
CA THR A 98 1.72 -5.71 -11.48
C THR A 98 3.03 -4.95 -11.60
N ARG A 99 4.18 -5.66 -11.59
CA ARG A 99 5.50 -5.01 -11.74
C ARG A 99 5.57 -4.12 -12.97
N ASP A 100 5.20 -4.65 -14.13
CA ASP A 100 5.32 -3.95 -15.40
C ASP A 100 4.35 -2.76 -15.49
N TYR A 101 3.17 -2.85 -14.83
CA TYR A 101 2.27 -1.72 -14.67
C TYR A 101 2.87 -0.62 -13.80
N LEU A 102 3.44 -0.96 -12.65
CA LEU A 102 4.04 0.01 -11.74
C LEU A 102 5.22 0.75 -12.41
N LEU A 103 6.07 0.02 -13.14
CA LEU A 103 7.16 0.64 -13.92
C LEU A 103 6.63 1.64 -14.95
N ARG A 104 5.58 1.28 -15.70
CA ARG A 104 4.95 2.19 -16.67
C ARG A 104 4.34 3.43 -16.02
N LEU A 105 3.77 3.30 -14.83
CA LEU A 105 3.24 4.45 -14.09
C LEU A 105 4.38 5.43 -13.77
N GLU A 106 5.51 4.96 -13.26
CA GLU A 106 6.68 5.81 -12.98
C GLU A 106 7.24 6.47 -14.26
N GLU A 107 7.37 5.69 -15.33
CA GLU A 107 7.79 6.22 -16.65
C GLU A 107 6.83 7.32 -17.17
N SER A 108 5.55 7.22 -16.83
CA SER A 108 4.53 8.21 -17.16
C SER A 108 4.49 9.41 -16.20
N GLY A 109 5.37 9.43 -15.19
CA GLY A 109 5.46 10.51 -14.20
C GLY A 109 4.45 10.37 -13.05
N ILE A 110 3.88 9.18 -12.83
CA ILE A 110 3.03 8.85 -11.68
C ILE A 110 3.88 8.09 -10.67
N PRO A 111 4.33 8.72 -9.57
CA PRO A 111 5.18 8.07 -8.58
C PRO A 111 4.45 6.92 -7.88
N VAL A 112 5.22 5.88 -7.57
CA VAL A 112 4.77 4.66 -6.91
C VAL A 112 5.43 4.54 -5.55
N VAL A 113 4.65 4.22 -4.51
CA VAL A 113 5.16 3.87 -3.17
C VAL A 113 4.56 2.55 -2.74
N LEU A 114 5.41 1.58 -2.43
CA LEU A 114 5.00 0.29 -1.91
C LEU A 114 4.82 0.34 -0.39
N VAL A 115 3.85 -0.40 0.14
CA VAL A 115 3.62 -0.55 1.57
C VAL A 115 3.52 -2.02 1.93
N ASP A 116 4.22 -2.43 2.99
CA ASP A 116 4.19 -3.77 3.59
C ASP A 116 4.74 -4.89 2.71
N ARG A 117 4.43 -4.91 1.42
CA ARG A 117 4.85 -5.95 0.46
C ARG A 117 5.65 -5.33 -0.68
N ASP A 118 6.70 -6.04 -1.10
CA ASP A 118 7.59 -5.65 -2.18
C ASP A 118 7.21 -6.33 -3.50
N VAL A 119 7.84 -5.89 -4.61
CA VAL A 119 7.71 -6.49 -5.95
C VAL A 119 9.09 -6.86 -6.46
N LYS A 120 9.29 -8.13 -6.81
CA LYS A 120 10.57 -8.64 -7.32
C LYS A 120 10.84 -8.19 -8.76
N GLY A 121 12.12 -7.92 -9.03
CA GLY A 121 12.59 -7.57 -10.37
C GLY A 121 12.42 -6.11 -10.78
N ALA A 122 12.03 -5.25 -9.85
CA ALA A 122 12.05 -3.80 -9.97
C ALA A 122 12.39 -3.17 -8.62
N GLN A 123 12.70 -1.88 -8.60
CA GLN A 123 13.03 -1.16 -7.38
C GLN A 123 12.11 0.06 -7.29
N PHE A 124 11.32 0.10 -6.23
CA PHE A 124 10.37 1.19 -5.94
C PHE A 124 10.64 1.76 -4.56
N ASP A 125 10.25 3.01 -4.35
CA ASP A 125 10.20 3.55 -3.01
C ASP A 125 9.15 2.78 -2.18
N GLY A 126 9.42 2.57 -0.88
CA GLY A 126 8.49 1.80 -0.07
C GLY A 126 8.70 1.94 1.43
N VAL A 127 7.66 1.57 2.17
CA VAL A 127 7.64 1.49 3.63
C VAL A 127 7.33 0.05 4.04
N PHE A 128 8.29 -0.59 4.67
CA PHE A 128 8.22 -2.02 5.01
C PHE A 128 8.42 -2.25 6.49
N VAL A 129 7.82 -3.33 7.00
CA VAL A 129 8.02 -3.81 8.36
C VAL A 129 9.04 -4.96 8.32
N ASP A 130 10.00 -4.96 9.26
CA ASP A 130 10.89 -6.10 9.45
C ASP A 130 10.14 -7.23 10.17
N ASN A 131 9.37 -7.97 9.39
CA ASN A 131 8.53 -9.07 9.87
C ASN A 131 9.36 -10.24 10.42
N GLN A 132 10.56 -10.49 9.86
CA GLN A 132 11.45 -11.55 10.34
C GLN A 132 11.96 -11.21 11.74
N ARG A 133 12.50 -10.02 11.90
CA ARG A 133 13.01 -9.54 13.19
C ARG A 133 11.91 -9.46 14.25
N GLY A 134 10.75 -8.90 13.89
CA GLY A 134 9.62 -8.80 14.82
C GLY A 134 9.13 -10.16 15.30
N SER A 135 9.06 -11.18 14.43
CA SER A 135 8.70 -12.54 14.79
C SER A 135 9.77 -13.18 15.67
N TYR A 136 11.04 -13.05 15.30
CA TYR A 136 12.16 -13.54 16.10
C TYR A 136 12.11 -12.99 17.52
N ASP A 137 12.01 -11.68 17.66
CA ASP A 137 12.00 -11.02 18.98
C ASP A 137 10.79 -11.46 19.82
N GLY A 138 9.60 -11.60 19.19
CA GLY A 138 8.41 -12.09 19.89
C GLY A 138 8.55 -13.53 20.42
N VAL A 139 9.14 -14.43 19.62
CA VAL A 139 9.41 -15.80 20.02
C VAL A 139 10.46 -15.85 21.12
N MET A 140 11.52 -15.05 21.03
CA MET A 140 12.55 -14.97 22.06
C MET A 140 11.99 -14.46 23.40
N GLU A 141 11.00 -13.58 23.41
CA GLU A 141 10.32 -13.17 24.65
C GLU A 141 9.53 -14.34 25.28
N LEU A 142 8.86 -15.18 24.48
CA LEU A 142 8.20 -16.39 24.97
C LEU A 142 9.21 -17.37 25.56
N ILE A 143 10.35 -17.58 24.92
CA ILE A 143 11.42 -18.46 25.40
C ILE A 143 12.00 -17.94 26.71
N LYS A 144 12.30 -16.66 26.82
CA LYS A 144 12.75 -16.00 28.07
C LYS A 144 11.73 -16.16 29.22
N ALA A 145 10.44 -16.20 28.87
CA ALA A 145 9.38 -16.44 29.85
C ALA A 145 9.24 -17.93 30.26
N GLY A 146 10.09 -18.82 29.72
CA GLY A 146 10.16 -20.24 30.08
C GLY A 146 9.28 -21.15 29.20
N HIS A 147 8.77 -20.68 28.07
CA HIS A 147 8.03 -21.51 27.12
C HIS A 147 9.00 -22.29 26.23
N GLU A 148 8.89 -23.62 26.23
CA GLU A 148 9.71 -24.51 25.40
C GLU A 148 8.92 -25.05 24.19
N ARG A 149 7.61 -25.15 24.30
CA ARG A 149 6.74 -25.66 23.24
C ARG A 149 5.94 -24.53 22.65
N ILE A 150 6.50 -23.95 21.61
CA ILE A 150 5.95 -22.78 20.91
C ILE A 150 5.55 -23.23 19.51
N ALA A 151 4.36 -22.85 19.06
CA ALA A 151 3.89 -23.08 17.70
C ALA A 151 3.57 -21.77 17.01
N ILE A 152 3.70 -21.72 15.70
CA ILE A 152 3.33 -20.57 14.88
C ILE A 152 2.18 -20.95 13.93
N ILE A 153 1.18 -20.09 13.81
CA ILE A 153 0.19 -20.14 12.72
C ILE A 153 0.64 -19.12 11.68
N THR A 154 1.17 -19.64 10.56
CA THR A 154 1.67 -18.79 9.48
C THR A 154 0.54 -18.30 8.61
N GLY A 155 0.77 -17.16 7.93
CA GLY A 155 -0.05 -16.74 6.79
C GLY A 155 0.24 -17.59 5.54
N PRO A 156 -0.41 -17.28 4.40
CA PRO A 156 -0.17 -17.97 3.13
C PRO A 156 1.31 -17.90 2.73
N GLU A 157 1.83 -19.00 2.18
CA GLU A 157 3.22 -19.07 1.68
C GLU A 157 3.50 -18.12 0.51
N THR A 158 2.45 -17.63 -0.14
CA THR A 158 2.53 -16.61 -1.19
C THR A 158 2.79 -15.21 -0.65
N SER A 159 2.56 -14.99 0.65
CA SER A 159 2.74 -13.69 1.31
C SER A 159 4.16 -13.55 1.85
N LYS A 160 4.91 -12.52 1.40
CA LYS A 160 6.24 -12.21 1.93
C LYS A 160 6.23 -12.00 3.46
N PRO A 161 5.33 -11.18 4.04
CA PRO A 161 5.25 -11.02 5.50
C PRO A 161 5.01 -12.35 6.24
N GLY A 162 4.23 -13.26 5.67
CA GLY A 162 4.00 -14.60 6.23
C GLY A 162 5.27 -15.45 6.26
N LYS A 163 6.01 -15.49 5.15
CA LYS A 163 7.32 -16.17 5.05
C LYS A 163 8.33 -15.60 6.04
N ASP A 164 8.47 -14.27 6.07
CA ASP A 164 9.44 -13.59 6.94
C ASP A 164 9.16 -13.91 8.43
N ARG A 165 7.89 -13.89 8.85
CA ARG A 165 7.50 -14.25 10.22
C ARG A 165 7.81 -15.70 10.52
N CYS A 166 7.56 -16.63 9.58
CA CYS A 166 7.91 -18.03 9.74
C CYS A 166 9.42 -18.21 9.89
N GLN A 167 10.22 -17.53 9.09
CA GLN A 167 11.69 -17.58 9.18
C GLN A 167 12.18 -17.02 10.52
N GLY A 168 11.62 -15.90 11.00
CA GLY A 168 11.97 -15.35 12.31
C GLY A 168 11.66 -16.32 13.47
N TYR A 169 10.50 -17.00 13.40
CA TYR A 169 10.16 -18.05 14.37
C TYR A 169 11.17 -19.22 14.35
N LEU A 170 11.45 -19.78 13.17
CA LEU A 170 12.37 -20.90 13.03
C LEU A 170 13.76 -20.54 13.53
N GLN A 171 14.27 -19.37 13.19
CA GLN A 171 15.56 -18.88 13.66
C GLN A 171 15.62 -18.76 15.19
N ALA A 172 14.59 -18.23 15.83
CA ALA A 172 14.54 -18.10 17.30
C ALA A 172 14.51 -19.46 17.98
N MET A 173 13.77 -20.45 17.44
CA MET A 173 13.73 -21.82 17.97
C MET A 173 15.10 -22.49 17.82
N GLU A 174 15.76 -22.36 16.68
CA GLU A 174 17.10 -22.91 16.41
C GLU A 174 18.16 -22.32 17.34
N ASP A 175 18.22 -20.98 17.45
CA ASP A 175 19.19 -20.24 18.29
C ASP A 175 19.02 -20.62 19.78
N SER A 176 17.84 -21.07 20.17
CA SER A 176 17.52 -21.47 21.53
C SER A 176 17.63 -22.98 21.80
N GLY A 177 17.98 -23.76 20.76
CA GLY A 177 18.10 -25.22 20.87
C GLY A 177 16.76 -25.93 21.09
N LEU A 178 15.64 -25.32 20.66
CA LEU A 178 14.28 -25.83 20.80
C LEU A 178 13.69 -26.36 19.47
N ALA A 179 14.47 -26.36 18.38
CA ALA A 179 14.05 -26.80 17.05
C ALA A 179 14.13 -28.36 16.93
#